data_6a6785f1951b4f91d98de262602b9a12
#
_entry.id   6a6785f1951b4f91d98de262602b9a12
#
_cell.length_a   1.000
_cell.length_b   1.000
_cell.length_c   1.000
_cell.angle_alpha   90.00
_cell.angle_beta   90.00
_cell.angle_gamma   90.00
#
_symmetry.space_group_name_H-M   'P 1'
#
loop_
_entity.id
_entity.type
_entity.pdbx_description
1 polymer ?
#
loop_
_entity_poly.entity_id
_entity_poly.type
_entity_poly.pdbx_seq_one_letter_code
_entity_poly.pdbx_strand_id
1 'polypeptide(L)'
;LFAKTEGIIPAPESTHAIAAAIREAMQAKEEGTPKTILFNLSGNGVIDLYAYEQYLAGALKDYAPGDAEIAKTVSRLEQLI
;
A
#
# COMPACT_ATOMS: atom_id res chain seq x y z
N LEU A 1 1.44 6.97 -10.99
CA LEU A 1 2.64 7.81 -10.87
C LEU A 1 3.93 6.98 -10.85
N PHE A 2 4.03 6.04 -9.92
CA PHE A 2 5.26 5.26 -9.74
C PHE A 2 5.64 4.47 -10.99
N ALA A 3 4.67 3.78 -11.62
CA ALA A 3 4.92 2.99 -12.83
C ALA A 3 5.41 3.86 -13.99
N LYS A 4 4.89 5.06 -14.13
CA LYS A 4 5.29 5.99 -15.18
C LYS A 4 6.69 6.55 -14.97
N THR A 5 7.10 6.78 -13.73
CA THR A 5 8.39 7.39 -13.42
C THR A 5 9.51 6.36 -13.30
N GLU A 6 9.22 5.18 -12.76
CA GLU A 6 10.23 4.17 -12.46
C GLU A 6 10.23 2.97 -13.42
N GLY A 7 9.19 2.83 -14.25
CA GLY A 7 9.07 1.74 -15.19
C GLY A 7 8.76 0.39 -14.55
N ILE A 8 8.30 0.40 -13.30
CA ILE A 8 7.95 -0.80 -12.54
C ILE A 8 6.49 -0.71 -12.12
N ILE A 9 5.73 -1.79 -12.35
CA ILE A 9 4.36 -1.89 -11.83
C ILE A 9 4.44 -2.55 -10.46
N PRO A 10 4.22 -1.80 -9.36
CA PRO A 10 4.35 -2.38 -8.02
C PRO A 10 3.16 -3.27 -7.69
N ALA A 11 3.35 -4.23 -6.78
CA ALA A 11 2.24 -4.94 -6.19
C ALA A 11 1.34 -3.95 -5.44
N PRO A 12 0.01 -4.12 -5.43
CA PRO A 12 -0.90 -3.17 -4.77
C PRO A 12 -0.56 -2.93 -3.30
N GLU A 13 -0.13 -3.97 -2.59
CA GLU A 13 0.27 -3.87 -1.18
C GLU A 13 1.45 -2.95 -0.96
N SER A 14 2.41 -2.94 -1.90
CA SER A 14 3.58 -2.07 -1.82
C SER A 14 3.25 -0.60 -2.08
N THR A 15 2.10 -0.30 -2.67
CA THR A 15 1.69 1.08 -2.93
C THR A 15 1.49 1.89 -1.66
N HIS A 16 1.19 1.24 -0.54
CA HIS A 16 1.11 1.92 0.76
C HIS A 16 2.46 2.52 1.15
N ALA A 17 3.53 1.76 0.99
CA ALA A 17 4.89 2.25 1.25
C ALA A 17 5.28 3.36 0.27
N ILE A 18 4.94 3.23 -1.00
CA ILE A 18 5.18 4.25 -2.03
C ILE A 18 4.45 5.54 -1.69
N ALA A 19 3.18 5.47 -1.33
CA ALA A 19 2.38 6.64 -0.96
C ALA A 19 2.95 7.35 0.27
N ALA A 20 3.41 6.60 1.26
CA ALA A 20 4.05 7.16 2.45
C ALA A 20 5.38 7.84 2.09
N ALA A 21 6.20 7.21 1.22
CA ALA A 21 7.47 7.77 0.76
C ALA A 21 7.25 9.10 0.02
N ILE A 22 6.24 9.18 -0.85
CA ILE A 22 5.90 10.40 -1.58
C ILE A 22 5.49 11.51 -0.59
N ARG A 23 4.66 11.18 0.41
CA ARG A 23 4.26 12.14 1.44
C ARG A 23 5.46 12.70 2.21
N GLU A 24 6.36 11.84 2.64
CA GLU A 24 7.56 12.24 3.35
C GLU A 24 8.47 13.12 2.47
N ALA A 25 8.60 12.77 1.19
CA ALA A 25 9.40 13.54 0.25
C ALA A 25 8.80 14.95 0.03
N MET A 26 7.50 15.05 -0.10
CA MET A 26 6.82 16.35 -0.28
C MET A 26 6.92 17.20 0.98
N GLN A 27 6.80 16.60 2.16
CA GLN A 27 6.99 17.30 3.42
C GLN A 27 8.42 17.82 3.56
N ALA A 28 9.41 17.00 3.23
CA ALA A 28 10.80 17.41 3.24
C ALA A 28 11.08 18.58 2.29
N LYS A 29 10.43 18.58 1.12
CA LYS A 29 10.53 19.68 0.15
C LYS A 29 9.96 20.98 0.72
N GLU A 30 8.79 20.92 1.37
CA GLU A 30 8.16 22.09 2.00
C GLU A 30 9.03 22.66 3.13
N GLU A 31 9.61 21.78 3.94
CA GLU A 31 10.48 22.16 5.07
C GLU A 31 11.87 22.61 4.62
N GLY A 32 12.25 22.33 3.36
CA GLY A 32 13.57 22.59 2.85
C GLY A 32 14.66 21.73 3.50
N THR A 33 14.28 20.58 4.07
CA THR A 33 15.20 19.68 4.79
C THR A 33 15.48 18.44 3.96
N PRO A 34 16.76 18.13 3.64
CA PRO A 34 17.08 16.87 2.96
C PRO A 34 16.81 15.67 3.85
N LYS A 35 16.16 14.63 3.29
CA LYS A 35 15.89 13.36 3.99
C LYS A 35 16.24 12.19 3.10
N THR A 36 16.69 11.10 3.71
CA THR A 36 16.84 9.81 3.04
C THR A 36 15.63 8.97 3.40
N ILE A 37 14.89 8.50 2.38
CA ILE A 37 13.67 7.72 2.58
C ILE A 37 13.89 6.32 2.02
N LEU A 38 13.79 5.31 2.87
CA LEU A 38 13.90 3.91 2.49
C LEU A 38 12.54 3.22 2.63
N PHE A 39 12.13 2.49 1.59
CA PHE A 39 10.95 1.67 1.66
C PHE A 39 11.18 0.35 0.93
N ASN A 40 10.43 -0.68 1.32
CA ASN A 40 10.46 -1.97 0.66
C ASN A 40 9.50 -2.00 -0.52
N LEU A 41 9.99 -2.58 -1.63
CA LEU A 41 9.17 -2.88 -2.78
C LEU A 41 9.14 -4.39 -2.95
N SER A 42 8.05 -5.02 -2.52
CA SER A 42 7.86 -6.47 -2.59
C SER A 42 6.77 -6.82 -3.58
N GLY A 43 6.76 -8.11 -4.01
CA GLY A 43 5.75 -8.60 -4.92
C GLY A 43 5.93 -8.13 -6.36
N ASN A 44 4.90 -8.33 -7.17
CA ASN A 44 4.91 -7.96 -8.58
C ASN A 44 3.51 -7.54 -9.03
N GLY A 45 3.37 -6.31 -9.49
CA GLY A 45 2.08 -5.75 -9.92
C GLY A 45 1.52 -6.40 -11.18
N VAL A 46 2.34 -7.01 -12.00
CA VAL A 46 1.88 -7.68 -13.21
C VAL A 46 0.93 -8.85 -12.88
N ILE A 47 1.18 -9.54 -11.77
CA ILE A 47 0.31 -10.63 -11.29
C ILE A 47 -1.03 -10.08 -10.79
N ASP A 48 -1.05 -8.84 -10.34
CA ASP A 48 -2.21 -8.20 -9.70
C ASP A 48 -2.89 -7.15 -10.60
N LEU A 49 -2.73 -7.26 -11.92
CA LEU A 49 -3.35 -6.31 -12.86
C LEU A 49 -4.87 -6.22 -12.70
N TYR A 50 -5.51 -7.31 -12.29
CA TYR A 50 -6.95 -7.31 -12.02
C TYR A 50 -7.32 -6.32 -10.90
N ALA A 51 -6.53 -6.25 -9.85
CA ALA A 51 -6.76 -5.30 -8.76
C ALA A 51 -6.64 -3.84 -9.23
N TYR A 52 -5.67 -3.55 -10.09
CA TYR A 52 -5.52 -2.23 -10.71
C TYR A 52 -6.71 -1.89 -11.61
N GLU A 53 -7.17 -2.86 -12.39
CA GLU A 53 -8.35 -2.68 -13.22
C GLU A 53 -9.57 -2.35 -12.38
N GLN A 54 -9.78 -3.04 -11.26
CA GLN A 54 -10.87 -2.78 -10.32
C GLN A 54 -10.78 -1.38 -9.72
N TYR A 55 -9.59 -0.95 -9.35
CA TYR A 55 -9.37 0.38 -8.81
C TYR A 55 -9.71 1.47 -9.85
N LEU A 56 -9.21 1.33 -11.07
CA LEU A 56 -9.45 2.30 -12.14
C LEU A 56 -10.91 2.35 -12.55
N ALA A 57 -11.63 1.23 -12.42
CA ALA A 57 -13.06 1.18 -12.67
C ALA A 57 -13.92 1.70 -11.50
N GLY A 58 -13.30 2.07 -10.38
CA GLY A 58 -14.00 2.55 -9.18
C GLY A 58 -14.73 1.45 -8.41
N ALA A 59 -14.40 0.18 -8.66
CA ALA A 59 -15.07 -0.96 -8.04
C ALA A 59 -14.54 -1.29 -6.64
N LEU A 60 -13.33 -0.83 -6.30
CA LEU A 60 -12.75 -1.04 -4.97
C LEU A 60 -13.31 0.00 -3.99
N LYS A 61 -13.59 -0.48 -2.78
CA LYS A 61 -14.05 0.36 -1.68
C LYS A 61 -13.04 0.33 -0.55
N ASP A 62 -12.91 1.44 0.16
CA ASP A 62 -12.14 1.48 1.38
C ASP A 62 -12.78 0.55 2.40
N TYR A 63 -11.94 -0.28 3.00
CA TYR A 63 -12.37 -1.24 4.00
C TYR A 63 -11.47 -1.16 5.22
N ALA A 64 -12.10 -0.98 6.36
CA ALA A 64 -11.44 -1.08 7.66
C ALA A 64 -12.20 -2.10 8.50
N PRO A 65 -11.53 -3.19 8.98
CA PRO A 65 -12.21 -4.18 9.80
C PRO A 65 -12.70 -3.57 11.10
N GLY A 66 -13.93 -3.89 11.49
CA GLY A 66 -14.49 -3.49 12.78
C GLY A 66 -13.88 -4.30 13.93
N ASP A 67 -14.06 -3.81 15.15
CA ASP A 67 -13.52 -4.45 16.34
C ASP A 67 -14.01 -5.90 16.49
N ALA A 68 -15.26 -6.18 16.14
CA ALA A 68 -15.82 -7.52 16.20
C ALA A 68 -15.13 -8.50 15.22
N GLU A 69 -14.80 -8.03 14.00
CA GLU A 69 -14.07 -8.85 13.04
C GLU A 69 -12.65 -9.14 13.49
N ILE A 70 -11.98 -8.14 14.04
CA ILE A 70 -10.63 -8.28 14.57
C ILE A 70 -10.63 -9.30 15.72
N ALA A 71 -11.55 -9.17 16.66
CA ALA A 71 -11.69 -10.10 17.77
C ALA A 71 -11.95 -11.54 17.32
N LYS A 72 -12.78 -11.72 16.28
CA LYS A 72 -13.05 -13.03 15.70
C LYS A 72 -11.81 -13.65 15.07
N THR A 73 -11.02 -12.86 14.36
CA THR A 73 -9.78 -13.32 13.75
C THR A 73 -8.74 -13.69 14.79
N VAL A 74 -8.57 -12.87 15.82
CA VAL A 74 -7.67 -13.16 16.93
C VAL A 74 -8.07 -14.44 17.66
N SER A 75 -9.37 -14.64 17.91
CA SER A 75 -9.90 -15.86 18.53
C SER A 75 -9.57 -17.12 17.71
N ARG A 76 -9.65 -17.03 16.38
CA ARG A 76 -9.27 -18.14 15.49
C ARG A 76 -7.78 -18.47 15.59
N LEU A 77 -6.92 -17.44 15.66
CA LEU A 77 -5.49 -17.62 15.80
C LEU A 77 -5.15 -18.31 17.14
N GLU A 78 -5.80 -17.93 18.23
CA GLU A 78 -5.64 -18.54 19.54
C GLU A 78 -6.00 -20.02 19.54
N GLN A 79 -7.03 -20.40 18.78
CA GLN A 79 -7.44 -21.81 18.65
C GLN A 79 -6.43 -22.65 17.87
N LEU A 80 -5.60 -22.04 17.01
CA LEU A 80 -4.61 -22.73 16.22
C LEU A 80 -3.27 -22.91 16.95
N ILE A 81 -3.07 -22.21 18.04
CA ILE A 81 -1.90 -22.29 18.89
C ILE A 81 -2.18 -23.29 20.01
#